data_dde94087576ba234b7be16e0aed95da9
#
_entry.id   dde94087576ba234b7be16e0aed95da9
#
_cell.length_a   1.000
_cell.length_b   1.000
_cell.length_c   1.000
_cell.angle_alpha   90.00
_cell.angle_beta   90.00
_cell.angle_gamma   90.00
#
_symmetry.space_group_name_H-M   'P 1'
#
loop_
_entity.id
_entity.type
_entity.pdbx_description
1 polymer ?
#
loop_
_entity_poly.entity_id
_entity_poly.type
_entity_poly.pdbx_seq_one_letter_code
_entity_poly.pdbx_strand_id
1 'polypeptide(L)'
;TLGTGFDPELTGRENVFLNGALIGRSKRFLQEHYDSIVEFAELSDFMDQPVKNYSSGMVSGLGFAIAAAGEAPEILILDEVLSVGDMFFRKKSEARVRELIHGGSTVLIVSHSPGVIRENCSKAMWLDHGKLRAMGNPKEVCTLYENSQ
;
A
#
# COMPACT_ATOMS: atom_id res chain seq x y z
N THR A 1 -3.05 -0.17 -8.61
CA THR A 1 -2.48 -1.53 -8.45
C THR A 1 -0.99 -1.43 -8.14
N LEU A 2 -0.51 -2.08 -7.08
CA LEU A 2 0.91 -2.15 -6.75
C LEU A 2 1.67 -2.85 -7.88
N GLY A 3 2.82 -2.30 -8.28
CA GLY A 3 3.59 -2.79 -9.44
C GLY A 3 3.13 -2.22 -10.79
N THR A 4 2.10 -1.39 -10.83
CA THR A 4 1.77 -0.62 -12.04
C THR A 4 2.92 0.36 -12.32
N GLY A 5 3.43 0.35 -13.55
CA GLY A 5 4.57 1.19 -13.96
C GLY A 5 5.93 0.51 -13.84
N PHE A 6 6.00 -0.78 -13.50
CA PHE A 6 7.23 -1.55 -13.66
C PHE A 6 7.44 -1.88 -15.14
N ASP A 7 8.69 -1.73 -15.60
CA ASP A 7 9.10 -2.21 -16.90
C ASP A 7 9.65 -3.64 -16.74
N PRO A 8 9.04 -4.66 -17.37
CA PRO A 8 9.44 -6.06 -17.22
C PRO A 8 10.84 -6.36 -17.77
N GLU A 9 11.35 -5.56 -18.69
CA GLU A 9 12.68 -5.73 -19.27
C GLU A 9 13.81 -5.14 -18.40
N LEU A 10 13.47 -4.23 -17.49
CA LEU A 10 14.41 -3.65 -16.55
C LEU A 10 14.58 -4.55 -15.31
N THR A 11 15.74 -4.45 -14.68
CA THR A 11 16.06 -5.13 -13.42
C THR A 11 15.20 -4.61 -12.27
N GLY A 12 15.14 -5.37 -11.16
CA GLY A 12 14.50 -4.91 -9.93
C GLY A 12 15.09 -3.58 -9.45
N ARG A 13 16.42 -3.46 -9.51
CA ARG A 13 17.15 -2.23 -9.16
C ARG A 13 16.68 -1.04 -9.99
N GLU A 14 16.65 -1.17 -11.29
CA GLU A 14 16.21 -0.09 -12.20
C GLU A 14 14.74 0.27 -11.97
N ASN A 15 13.90 -0.73 -11.72
CA ASN A 15 12.49 -0.53 -11.42
C ASN A 15 12.25 0.19 -10.08
N VAL A 16 13.10 0.03 -9.07
CA VAL A 16 13.02 0.83 -7.84
C VAL A 16 13.09 2.32 -8.15
N PHE A 17 14.03 2.73 -9.00
CA PHE A 17 14.17 4.14 -9.39
C PHE A 17 13.07 4.60 -10.33
N LEU A 18 12.68 3.78 -11.30
CA LEU A 18 11.60 4.10 -12.24
C LEU A 18 10.27 4.25 -11.51
N ASN A 19 9.85 3.23 -10.76
CA ASN A 19 8.58 3.24 -10.04
C ASN A 19 8.55 4.29 -8.94
N GLY A 20 9.65 4.44 -8.20
CA GLY A 20 9.77 5.48 -7.18
C GLY A 20 9.62 6.89 -7.76
N ALA A 21 10.20 7.17 -8.93
CA ALA A 21 10.04 8.44 -9.61
C ALA A 21 8.58 8.68 -10.06
N LEU A 22 7.90 7.65 -10.55
CA LEU A 22 6.49 7.72 -10.96
C LEU A 22 5.56 8.10 -9.81
N ILE A 23 5.87 7.65 -8.59
CA ILE A 23 5.10 8.01 -7.38
C ILE A 23 5.62 9.26 -6.67
N GLY A 24 6.53 10.02 -7.32
CA GLY A 24 7.00 11.32 -6.84
C GLY A 24 8.18 11.28 -5.87
N ARG A 25 8.87 10.14 -5.71
CA ARG A 25 10.07 10.07 -4.88
C ARG A 25 11.27 10.63 -5.63
N SER A 26 12.11 11.42 -4.95
CA SER A 26 13.34 11.92 -5.55
C SER A 26 14.39 10.81 -5.71
N LYS A 27 15.30 10.97 -6.66
CA LYS A 27 16.44 10.04 -6.84
C LYS A 27 17.27 9.90 -5.57
N ARG A 28 17.51 11.01 -4.86
CA ARG A 28 18.24 11.04 -3.59
C ARG A 28 17.52 10.20 -2.53
N PHE A 29 16.21 10.39 -2.36
CA PHE A 29 15.39 9.60 -1.43
C PHE A 29 15.52 8.09 -1.73
N LEU A 30 15.40 7.70 -3.01
CA LEU A 30 15.50 6.31 -3.41
C LEU A 30 16.89 5.72 -3.17
N GLN A 31 17.95 6.52 -3.35
CA GLN A 31 19.32 6.09 -3.04
C GLN A 31 19.52 5.87 -1.53
N GLU A 32 19.02 6.79 -0.70
CA GLU A 32 19.12 6.71 0.76
C GLU A 32 18.30 5.54 1.35
N HIS A 33 17.18 5.16 0.72
CA HIS A 33 16.28 4.10 1.19
C HIS A 33 16.40 2.79 0.42
N TYR A 34 17.31 2.69 -0.55
CA TYR A 34 17.41 1.53 -1.44
C TYR A 34 17.55 0.22 -0.68
N ASP A 35 18.51 0.15 0.23
CA ASP A 35 18.80 -1.08 0.98
C ASP A 35 17.61 -1.49 1.86
N SER A 36 16.96 -0.54 2.51
CA SER A 36 15.77 -0.82 3.32
C SER A 36 14.56 -1.28 2.48
N ILE A 37 14.39 -0.74 1.26
CA ILE A 37 13.37 -1.19 0.31
C ILE A 37 13.61 -2.64 -0.09
N VAL A 38 14.85 -2.96 -0.46
CA VAL A 38 15.25 -4.31 -0.90
C VAL A 38 15.12 -5.33 0.23
N GLU A 39 15.57 -4.98 1.43
CA GLU A 39 15.45 -5.80 2.62
C GLU A 39 13.98 -6.02 3.01
N PHE A 40 13.16 -4.97 2.95
CA PHE A 40 11.73 -5.08 3.22
C PHE A 40 11.04 -6.01 2.21
N ALA A 41 11.37 -5.89 0.93
CA ALA A 41 10.82 -6.74 -0.13
C ALA A 41 11.36 -8.18 -0.11
N GLU A 42 12.46 -8.45 0.62
CA GLU A 42 13.15 -9.75 0.67
C GLU A 42 13.65 -10.21 -0.70
N LEU A 43 14.14 -9.27 -1.52
CA LEU A 43 14.54 -9.51 -2.90
C LEU A 43 16.02 -9.29 -3.19
N SER A 44 16.90 -9.29 -2.16
CA SER A 44 18.33 -8.98 -2.30
C SER A 44 19.02 -9.78 -3.42
N ASP A 45 18.71 -11.07 -3.54
CA ASP A 45 19.33 -11.96 -4.53
C ASP A 45 18.73 -11.82 -5.95
N PHE A 46 17.64 -11.06 -6.08
CA PHE A 46 16.89 -10.93 -7.34
C PHE A 46 17.02 -9.55 -7.98
N MET A 47 17.63 -8.57 -7.30
CA MET A 47 17.60 -7.17 -7.73
C MET A 47 18.31 -6.89 -9.05
N ASP A 48 19.26 -7.74 -9.45
CA ASP A 48 19.99 -7.62 -10.72
C ASP A 48 19.34 -8.44 -11.87
N GLN A 49 18.20 -9.09 -11.59
CA GLN A 49 17.43 -9.82 -12.59
C GLN A 49 16.29 -8.95 -13.16
N PRO A 50 15.95 -9.12 -14.46
CA PRO A 50 14.78 -8.48 -15.05
C PRO A 50 13.47 -8.86 -14.32
N VAL A 51 12.59 -7.88 -14.14
CA VAL A 51 11.32 -8.08 -13.41
C VAL A 51 10.39 -9.07 -14.12
N LYS A 52 10.53 -9.29 -15.42
CA LYS A 52 9.81 -10.36 -16.14
C LYS A 52 10.03 -11.75 -15.55
N ASN A 53 11.13 -11.97 -14.81
CA ASN A 53 11.42 -13.23 -14.12
C ASN A 53 10.83 -13.30 -12.72
N TYR A 54 10.20 -12.22 -12.23
CA TYR A 54 9.59 -12.17 -10.91
C TYR A 54 8.22 -12.83 -10.88
N SER A 55 7.86 -13.41 -9.75
CA SER A 55 6.48 -13.79 -9.49
C SER A 55 5.61 -12.54 -9.27
N SER A 56 4.29 -12.68 -9.41
CA SER A 56 3.36 -11.60 -9.10
C SER A 56 3.47 -11.10 -7.65
N GLY A 57 3.78 -12.00 -6.72
CA GLY A 57 4.04 -11.67 -5.32
C GLY A 57 5.30 -10.84 -5.15
N MET A 58 6.40 -11.17 -5.86
CA MET A 58 7.64 -10.39 -5.85
C MET A 58 7.43 -8.98 -6.40
N VAL A 59 6.71 -8.85 -7.52
CA VAL A 59 6.37 -7.54 -8.13
C VAL A 59 5.54 -6.69 -7.15
N SER A 60 4.49 -7.28 -6.59
CA SER A 60 3.62 -6.59 -5.64
C SER A 60 4.36 -6.19 -4.35
N GLY A 61 5.22 -7.09 -3.85
CA GLY A 61 6.04 -6.86 -2.66
C GLY A 61 7.03 -5.71 -2.86
N LEU A 62 7.73 -5.68 -4.01
CA LEU A 62 8.66 -4.60 -4.34
C LEU A 62 7.92 -3.27 -4.51
N GLY A 63 6.78 -3.26 -5.22
CA GLY A 63 5.96 -2.07 -5.39
C GLY A 63 5.46 -1.51 -4.06
N PHE A 64 5.03 -2.39 -3.13
CA PHE A 64 4.65 -1.99 -1.78
C PHE A 64 5.84 -1.42 -1.00
N ALA A 65 7.00 -2.08 -1.03
CA ALA A 65 8.20 -1.63 -0.33
C ALA A 65 8.64 -0.23 -0.76
N ILE A 66 8.57 0.07 -2.08
CA ILE A 66 8.87 1.40 -2.63
C ILE A 66 7.85 2.44 -2.13
N ALA A 67 6.56 2.11 -2.18
CA ALA A 67 5.49 3.02 -1.77
C ALA A 67 5.52 3.32 -0.26
N ALA A 68 5.81 2.31 0.56
CA ALA A 68 5.83 2.38 2.02
C ALA A 68 7.19 2.83 2.61
N ALA A 69 8.19 3.12 1.77
CA ALA A 69 9.51 3.55 2.22
C ALA A 69 9.50 4.94 2.87
N GLY A 70 10.37 5.12 3.86
CA GLY A 70 10.57 6.40 4.54
C GLY A 70 9.51 6.73 5.59
N GLU A 71 9.40 8.01 5.91
CA GLU A 71 8.46 8.51 6.91
C GLU A 71 7.02 8.52 6.41
N ALA A 72 6.07 8.52 7.35
CA ALA A 72 4.64 8.61 7.05
C ALA A 72 4.33 9.96 6.34
N PRO A 73 3.58 9.96 5.24
CA PRO A 73 3.20 11.18 4.54
C PRO A 73 2.15 11.98 5.35
N GLU A 74 1.98 13.26 5.07
CA GLU A 74 0.91 14.07 5.70
C GLU A 74 -0.49 13.50 5.40
N ILE A 75 -0.70 13.02 4.19
CA ILE A 75 -1.95 12.37 3.74
C ILE A 75 -1.60 11.00 3.17
N LEU A 76 -2.23 9.97 3.73
CA LEU A 76 -2.09 8.58 3.29
C LEU A 76 -3.44 8.09 2.74
N ILE A 77 -3.45 7.65 1.48
CA ILE A 77 -4.63 7.05 0.85
C ILE A 77 -4.38 5.56 0.66
N LEU A 78 -5.22 4.74 1.26
CA LEU A 78 -5.20 3.28 1.16
C LEU A 78 -6.46 2.82 0.42
N ASP A 79 -6.28 2.35 -0.81
CA ASP A 79 -7.36 1.84 -1.66
C ASP A 79 -7.27 0.31 -1.76
N GLU A 80 -8.12 -0.39 -0.99
CA GLU A 80 -8.23 -1.85 -0.86
C GLU A 80 -6.94 -2.61 -0.49
N VAL A 81 -5.79 -1.95 -0.42
CA VAL A 81 -4.48 -2.58 -0.24
C VAL A 81 -4.01 -2.45 1.21
N LEU A 82 -4.62 -3.23 2.10
CA LEU A 82 -4.08 -3.42 3.46
C LEU A 82 -3.18 -4.66 3.56
N SER A 83 -3.16 -5.52 2.54
CA SER A 83 -2.36 -6.73 2.54
C SER A 83 -1.90 -7.11 1.14
N VAL A 84 -0.61 -7.34 0.97
CA VAL A 84 0.04 -7.65 -0.31
C VAL A 84 0.94 -8.87 -0.13
N GLY A 85 1.10 -9.65 -1.21
CA GLY A 85 2.03 -10.75 -1.26
C GLY A 85 1.49 -12.06 -0.68
N ASP A 86 2.41 -12.97 -0.40
CA ASP A 86 2.12 -14.23 0.27
C ASP A 86 1.80 -14.05 1.76
N MET A 87 1.49 -15.15 2.46
CA MET A 87 1.05 -15.10 3.86
C MET A 87 2.08 -14.47 4.81
N PHE A 88 3.38 -14.59 4.53
CA PHE A 88 4.45 -14.02 5.36
C PHE A 88 4.62 -12.53 5.08
N PHE A 89 4.70 -12.15 3.81
CA PHE A 89 4.80 -10.76 3.41
C PHE A 89 3.56 -9.95 3.80
N ARG A 90 2.38 -10.60 3.82
CA ARG A 90 1.12 -10.01 4.26
C ARG A 90 1.20 -9.48 5.69
N LYS A 91 1.69 -10.27 6.64
CA LYS A 91 1.86 -9.82 8.04
C LYS A 91 2.80 -8.63 8.15
N LYS A 92 3.88 -8.65 7.39
CA LYS A 92 4.89 -7.57 7.36
C LYS A 92 4.32 -6.28 6.76
N SER A 93 3.60 -6.39 5.65
CA SER A 93 2.94 -5.24 5.01
C SER A 93 1.83 -4.65 5.88
N GLU A 94 1.00 -5.48 6.54
CA GLU A 94 -0.01 -5.04 7.50
C GLU A 94 0.60 -4.30 8.69
N ALA A 95 1.69 -4.80 9.25
CA ALA A 95 2.41 -4.12 10.33
C ALA A 95 2.91 -2.75 9.89
N ARG A 96 3.51 -2.67 8.68
CA ARG A 96 3.99 -1.40 8.12
C ARG A 96 2.86 -0.40 7.87
N VAL A 97 1.73 -0.85 7.33
CA VAL A 97 0.55 -0.01 7.14
C VAL A 97 0.05 0.54 8.48
N ARG A 98 0.01 -0.28 9.53
CA ARG A 98 -0.38 0.17 10.88
C ARG A 98 0.58 1.24 11.42
N GLU A 99 1.89 1.08 11.24
CA GLU A 99 2.87 2.12 11.60
C GLU A 99 2.60 3.43 10.86
N LEU A 100 2.33 3.39 9.55
CA LEU A 100 2.01 4.56 8.76
C LEU A 100 0.70 5.23 9.20
N ILE A 101 -0.34 4.44 9.52
CA ILE A 101 -1.62 4.94 10.04
C ILE A 101 -1.42 5.68 11.37
N HIS A 102 -0.59 5.16 12.26
CA HIS A 102 -0.33 5.76 13.58
C HIS A 102 0.80 6.81 13.57
N GLY A 103 1.44 7.01 12.43
CA GLY A 103 2.57 7.95 12.24
C GLY A 103 2.18 9.44 12.19
N GLY A 104 0.92 9.80 12.50
CA GLY A 104 0.45 11.19 12.51
C GLY A 104 -0.14 11.67 11.18
N SER A 105 -0.27 10.80 10.19
CA SER A 105 -0.89 11.10 8.90
C SER A 105 -2.40 11.30 9.00
N THR A 106 -2.96 12.13 8.13
CA THR A 106 -4.39 12.05 7.80
C THR A 106 -4.61 10.85 6.89
N VAL A 107 -5.36 9.85 7.35
CA VAL A 107 -5.52 8.58 6.61
C VAL A 107 -6.91 8.47 6.01
N LEU A 108 -6.97 8.18 4.71
CA LEU A 108 -8.17 7.83 3.97
C LEU A 108 -8.09 6.34 3.59
N ILE A 109 -9.02 5.53 4.10
CA ILE A 109 -9.11 4.11 3.76
C ILE A 109 -10.36 3.89 2.91
N VAL A 110 -10.17 3.34 1.72
CA VAL A 110 -11.23 2.86 0.86
C VAL A 110 -11.24 1.34 0.93
N SER A 111 -12.35 0.76 1.38
CA SER A 111 -12.49 -0.69 1.53
C SER A 111 -13.96 -1.10 1.45
N HIS A 112 -14.21 -2.27 0.87
CA HIS A 112 -15.51 -2.92 0.94
C HIS A 112 -15.64 -3.86 2.16
N SER A 113 -14.60 -3.94 3.01
CA SER A 113 -14.61 -4.73 4.25
C SER A 113 -15.02 -3.87 5.45
N PRO A 114 -16.23 -4.05 6.03
CA PRO A 114 -16.66 -3.31 7.21
C PRO A 114 -15.76 -3.51 8.43
N GLY A 115 -15.14 -4.71 8.55
CA GLY A 115 -14.20 -5.01 9.61
C GLY A 115 -12.98 -4.09 9.60
N VAL A 116 -12.37 -3.89 8.43
CA VAL A 116 -11.22 -2.99 8.25
C VAL A 116 -11.57 -1.56 8.66
N ILE A 117 -12.74 -1.07 8.26
CA ILE A 117 -13.20 0.28 8.57
C ILE A 117 -13.45 0.45 10.09
N ARG A 118 -14.10 -0.55 10.72
CA ARG A 118 -14.37 -0.51 12.17
C ARG A 118 -13.10 -0.49 13.02
N GLU A 119 -12.08 -1.23 12.59
CA GLU A 119 -10.82 -1.39 13.35
C GLU A 119 -9.87 -0.20 13.19
N ASN A 120 -9.85 0.43 12.02
CA ASN A 120 -8.79 1.37 11.66
C ASN A 120 -9.27 2.83 11.51
N CYS A 121 -10.58 3.10 11.49
CA CYS A 121 -11.10 4.42 11.22
C CYS A 121 -11.81 5.04 12.45
N SER A 122 -11.59 6.32 12.66
CA SER A 122 -12.34 7.13 13.64
C SER A 122 -13.68 7.64 13.08
N LYS A 123 -13.81 7.70 11.76
CA LYS A 123 -14.99 8.16 11.04
C LYS A 123 -15.15 7.36 9.75
N ALA A 124 -16.39 7.04 9.41
CA ALA A 124 -16.71 6.33 8.17
C ALA A 124 -17.70 7.12 7.31
N MET A 125 -17.64 6.86 6.01
CA MET A 125 -18.53 7.42 5.01
C MET A 125 -18.94 6.29 4.06
N TRP A 126 -20.27 6.11 3.89
CA TRP A 126 -20.81 5.18 2.91
C TRP A 126 -21.23 5.92 1.66
N LEU A 127 -20.58 5.56 0.55
CA LEU A 127 -20.89 6.04 -0.79
C LEU A 127 -21.59 4.92 -1.58
N ASP A 128 -22.68 5.25 -2.24
CA ASP A 128 -23.42 4.35 -3.11
C ASP A 128 -23.79 5.09 -4.41
N HIS A 129 -23.36 4.55 -5.56
CA HIS A 129 -23.51 5.16 -6.87
C HIS A 129 -23.16 6.67 -6.90
N GLY A 130 -22.03 7.03 -6.26
CA GLY A 130 -21.54 8.41 -6.19
C GLY A 130 -22.30 9.32 -5.22
N LYS A 131 -23.27 8.80 -4.47
CA LYS A 131 -24.06 9.55 -3.48
C LYS A 131 -23.69 9.16 -2.07
N LEU A 132 -23.57 10.17 -1.21
CA LEU A 132 -23.37 9.96 0.22
C LEU A 132 -24.67 9.42 0.87
N ARG A 133 -24.63 8.21 1.43
CA ARG A 133 -25.74 7.56 2.12
C ARG A 133 -25.72 7.78 3.63
N ALA A 134 -24.51 7.64 4.22
CA ALA A 134 -24.32 7.85 5.65
C ALA A 134 -22.90 8.33 5.93
N MET A 135 -22.70 9.07 7.01
CA MET A 135 -21.40 9.50 7.51
C MET A 135 -21.43 9.64 9.01
N GLY A 136 -20.43 9.12 9.71
CA GLY A 136 -20.35 9.23 11.17
C GLY A 136 -19.53 8.12 11.81
N ASN A 137 -20.04 7.59 12.93
CA ASN A 137 -19.40 6.51 13.66
C ASN A 137 -19.21 5.26 12.79
N PRO A 138 -18.01 4.68 12.72
CA PRO A 138 -17.76 3.51 11.86
C PRO A 138 -18.67 2.31 12.14
N LYS A 139 -19.01 2.05 13.41
CA LYS A 139 -19.89 0.93 13.78
C LYS A 139 -21.29 1.12 13.21
N GLU A 140 -21.83 2.32 13.32
CA GLU A 140 -23.18 2.65 12.84
C GLU A 140 -23.25 2.63 11.31
N VAL A 141 -22.31 3.32 10.66
CA VAL A 141 -22.25 3.39 9.18
C VAL A 141 -22.05 2.01 8.56
N CYS A 142 -21.15 1.19 9.12
CA CYS A 142 -20.93 -0.16 8.62
C CYS A 142 -22.14 -1.07 8.84
N THR A 143 -22.88 -0.91 9.95
CA THR A 143 -24.11 -1.67 10.17
C THR A 143 -25.20 -1.30 9.15
N LEU A 144 -25.35 0.00 8.83
CA LEU A 144 -26.27 0.43 7.78
C LEU A 144 -25.88 -0.13 6.41
N TYR A 145 -24.59 -0.16 6.10
CA TYR A 145 -24.05 -0.72 4.87
C TYR A 145 -24.35 -2.23 4.75
N GLU A 146 -24.05 -3.00 5.81
CA GLU A 146 -24.30 -4.46 5.85
C GLU A 146 -25.79 -4.81 5.73
N ASN A 147 -26.67 -4.02 6.31
CA ASN A 147 -28.12 -4.23 6.24
C ASN A 147 -28.71 -3.83 4.87
N SER A 148 -27.93 -3.18 4.01
CA SER A 148 -28.38 -2.75 2.67
C SER A 148 -28.04 -3.75 1.56
N GLN A 149 -27.27 -4.78 1.88
CA GLN A 149 -26.87 -5.88 0.96
C GLN A 149 -27.87 -7.02 1.01
#